data_72444c89bf60cb5d6a9a7c87d5219b9b
#
_entry.id   72444c89bf60cb5d6a9a7c87d5219b9b
#
_cell.length_a   1.000
_cell.length_b   1.000
_cell.length_c   1.000
_cell.angle_alpha   90.00
_cell.angle_beta   90.00
_cell.angle_gamma   90.00
#
_symmetry.space_group_name_H-M   'P 1'
#
loop_
_entity.id
_entity.type
_entity.pdbx_description
1 polymer ?
#
loop_
_entity_poly.entity_id
_entity_poly.type
_entity_poly.pdbx_seq_one_letter_code
_entity_poly.pdbx_strand_id
1 'polypeptide(L)'
;MRKVTILDGYVDEPSCLGVPPYIAPQIRYIYGACKEAKATVEYYTIDQVRPKLEHWVREQEGMVVIFCGTPVPGRYLGGRPLSIAELGKLGELLAKQNTLTFLAGPLAELGMPVPNISHRTGEAAAQDIYEALQGTTPDSPYLESLARWAVLGAEVVHQHPSFPYLVCELETYRGCPRDKGCSFCSERLKKLRYMRPVEHILREVEALYRFGARYFRLGCQTDLLSYGSRGDGLGVQSIVGLYEGIRTVAPDLKVLHMDNVNPTTIAVHPEAREILKAIVKHNTPQDVASFGLESTDPKVLAENNIGTSPELTFRAIEIVNEIGAIREKGLCKLLPGLNLLHGLKGETKATYALNLEYLRRIRDQGLLLRRINVRQVRPIAGYTPAKVNKYHFEQYKQTINEEINKPLLQQLYPTGTRLEEVILEAVEGSLTFGRQLGSYPIRVGIPGQHPLGIPVTVKIVDHGYRSITGIKTPFLLNQASIAELESIPGLGKKRAQRIFLNRT
;
A
#
# COMPACT_ATOMS: atom_id res chain seq x y z
N MET A 1 -22.98 12.59 -25.54
CA MET A 1 -22.62 12.20 -24.17
C MET A 1 -21.26 12.83 -23.85
N ARG A 2 -21.05 13.38 -22.65
CA ARG A 2 -19.71 13.93 -22.28
C ARG A 2 -18.74 12.76 -22.09
N LYS A 3 -17.55 12.85 -22.66
CA LYS A 3 -16.49 11.86 -22.48
C LYS A 3 -15.53 12.34 -21.38
N VAL A 4 -15.18 11.45 -20.47
CA VAL A 4 -14.20 11.69 -19.39
C VAL A 4 -13.14 10.58 -19.43
N THR A 5 -11.89 10.98 -19.46
CA THR A 5 -10.77 10.04 -19.33
C THR A 5 -10.08 10.25 -17.98
N ILE A 6 -9.99 9.21 -17.16
CA ILE A 6 -9.26 9.21 -15.90
C ILE A 6 -7.87 8.63 -16.17
N LEU A 7 -6.83 9.43 -15.92
CA LEU A 7 -5.43 9.00 -15.95
C LEU A 7 -4.94 8.83 -14.52
N ASP A 8 -4.70 7.59 -14.12
CA ASP A 8 -4.15 7.24 -12.82
C ASP A 8 -2.63 7.35 -12.84
N GLY A 9 -2.11 8.42 -12.26
CA GLY A 9 -0.69 8.68 -12.06
C GLY A 9 -0.12 8.05 -10.80
N TYR A 10 -0.93 7.31 -10.07
CA TYR A 10 -0.66 6.58 -8.83
C TYR A 10 -0.44 7.47 -7.60
N VAL A 11 -0.77 6.90 -6.47
CA VAL A 11 -0.59 7.51 -5.14
C VAL A 11 0.19 6.56 -4.22
N ASP A 12 1.15 7.09 -3.48
CA ASP A 12 1.81 6.44 -2.34
C ASP A 12 1.95 7.47 -1.23
N GLU A 13 0.87 7.63 -0.48
CA GLU A 13 0.76 8.57 0.63
C GLU A 13 0.80 7.83 1.97
N PRO A 14 1.00 8.53 3.09
CA PRO A 14 1.08 7.88 4.40
C PRO A 14 -0.10 6.97 4.74
N SER A 15 -1.30 7.29 4.24
CA SER A 15 -2.51 6.53 4.53
C SER A 15 -3.19 5.94 3.30
N CYS A 16 -2.66 6.11 2.08
CA CYS A 16 -3.29 5.61 0.86
C CYS A 16 -2.27 5.03 -0.12
N LEU A 17 -2.55 3.85 -0.64
CA LEU A 17 -1.71 3.17 -1.62
C LEU A 17 -2.49 2.89 -2.90
N GLY A 18 -1.96 3.34 -4.04
CA GLY A 18 -2.56 3.15 -5.36
C GLY A 18 -1.52 2.87 -6.45
N VAL A 19 -0.31 2.44 -6.09
CA VAL A 19 0.67 1.96 -7.07
C VAL A 19 0.39 0.48 -7.37
N PRO A 20 0.24 0.07 -8.64
CA PRO A 20 -0.10 -1.33 -8.97
C PRO A 20 0.76 -2.36 -8.22
N PRO A 21 0.15 -3.45 -7.74
CA PRO A 21 -1.20 -3.91 -8.01
C PRO A 21 -2.29 -3.36 -7.08
N TYR A 22 -2.19 -2.12 -6.64
CA TYR A 22 -3.24 -1.46 -5.84
C TYR A 22 -3.98 -0.44 -6.69
N ILE A 23 -5.26 -0.20 -6.37
CA ILE A 23 -6.05 0.91 -6.88
C ILE A 23 -6.60 1.76 -5.72
N ALA A 24 -6.35 3.06 -5.77
CA ALA A 24 -6.82 4.00 -4.76
C ALA A 24 -8.37 4.13 -4.79
N PRO A 25 -9.03 4.31 -3.64
CA PRO A 25 -10.49 4.42 -3.58
C PRO A 25 -11.02 5.67 -4.32
N GLN A 26 -10.25 6.76 -4.33
CA GLN A 26 -10.63 7.99 -5.01
C GLN A 26 -10.85 7.82 -6.52
N ILE A 27 -10.14 6.89 -7.16
CA ILE A 27 -10.37 6.52 -8.56
C ILE A 27 -11.82 6.04 -8.76
N ARG A 28 -12.31 5.17 -7.85
CA ARG A 28 -13.71 4.68 -7.90
C ARG A 28 -14.70 5.80 -7.66
N TYR A 29 -14.40 6.70 -6.72
CA TYR A 29 -15.29 7.82 -6.42
C TYR A 29 -15.43 8.77 -7.61
N ILE A 30 -14.31 9.13 -8.25
CA ILE A 30 -14.31 9.98 -9.45
C ILE A 30 -15.03 9.28 -10.61
N TYR A 31 -14.73 7.99 -10.84
CA TYR A 31 -15.38 7.21 -11.88
C TYR A 31 -16.90 7.13 -11.67
N GLY A 32 -17.33 6.84 -10.44
CA GLY A 32 -18.74 6.76 -10.08
C GLY A 32 -19.47 8.10 -10.21
N ALA A 33 -18.83 9.21 -9.82
CA ALA A 33 -19.36 10.56 -10.00
C ALA A 33 -19.57 10.89 -11.48
N CYS A 34 -18.64 10.52 -12.34
CA CYS A 34 -18.78 10.66 -13.80
C CYS A 34 -19.94 9.79 -14.35
N LYS A 35 -20.08 8.56 -13.86
CA LYS A 35 -21.20 7.66 -14.25
C LYS A 35 -22.56 8.22 -13.84
N GLU A 36 -22.69 8.71 -12.59
CA GLU A 36 -23.90 9.38 -12.12
C GLU A 36 -24.24 10.62 -12.96
N ALA A 37 -23.20 11.36 -13.39
CA ALA A 37 -23.34 12.48 -14.33
C ALA A 37 -23.61 12.05 -15.79
N LYS A 38 -23.84 10.75 -16.05
CA LYS A 38 -24.12 10.17 -17.38
C LYS A 38 -23.00 10.42 -18.41
N ALA A 39 -21.75 10.52 -17.97
CA ALA A 39 -20.58 10.57 -18.83
C ALA A 39 -20.15 9.16 -19.27
N THR A 40 -19.55 9.07 -20.46
CA THR A 40 -18.76 7.89 -20.85
C THR A 40 -17.39 8.02 -20.22
N VAL A 41 -16.95 6.99 -19.47
CA VAL A 41 -15.71 7.05 -18.70
C VAL A 41 -14.72 6.00 -19.17
N GLU A 42 -13.50 6.44 -19.49
CA GLU A 42 -12.34 5.60 -19.77
C GLU A 42 -11.31 5.75 -18.64
N TYR A 43 -10.63 4.68 -18.32
CA TYR A 43 -9.57 4.67 -17.30
C TYR A 43 -8.28 4.14 -17.91
N TYR A 44 -7.19 4.84 -17.63
CA TYR A 44 -5.83 4.43 -17.99
C TYR A 44 -4.88 4.62 -16.82
N THR A 45 -3.92 3.72 -16.68
CA THR A 45 -2.76 3.96 -15.82
C THR A 45 -1.69 4.73 -16.58
N ILE A 46 -0.87 5.48 -15.85
CA ILE A 46 0.24 6.22 -16.46
C ILE A 46 1.24 5.29 -17.19
N ASP A 47 1.43 4.07 -16.70
CA ASP A 47 2.34 3.12 -17.35
C ASP A 47 1.80 2.60 -18.69
N GLN A 48 0.49 2.54 -18.88
CA GLN A 48 -0.13 2.24 -20.20
C GLN A 48 0.05 3.39 -21.19
N VAL A 49 0.04 4.63 -20.69
CA VAL A 49 0.11 5.84 -21.51
C VAL A 49 1.54 6.23 -21.85
N ARG A 50 2.46 6.06 -20.92
CA ARG A 50 3.87 6.50 -21.01
C ARG A 50 4.60 6.11 -22.31
N PRO A 51 4.48 4.86 -22.83
CA PRO A 51 5.13 4.47 -24.08
C PRO A 51 4.61 5.17 -25.32
N LYS A 52 3.37 5.69 -25.29
CA LYS A 52 2.67 6.30 -26.42
C LYS A 52 2.04 7.66 -26.08
N LEU A 53 2.67 8.44 -25.19
CA LEU A 53 2.12 9.63 -24.56
C LEU A 53 1.55 10.63 -25.59
N GLU A 54 2.30 11.00 -26.62
CA GLU A 54 1.88 11.98 -27.62
C GLU A 54 0.72 11.49 -28.49
N HIS A 55 0.71 10.18 -28.81
CA HIS A 55 -0.39 9.57 -29.54
C HIS A 55 -1.65 9.52 -28.66
N TRP A 56 -1.51 9.05 -27.43
CA TRP A 56 -2.63 9.01 -26.49
C TRP A 56 -3.25 10.39 -26.25
N VAL A 57 -2.43 11.45 -26.12
CA VAL A 57 -2.93 12.82 -25.96
C VAL A 57 -3.75 13.24 -27.17
N ARG A 58 -3.30 12.94 -28.41
CA ARG A 58 -4.05 13.31 -29.64
C ARG A 58 -5.44 12.65 -29.74
N GLU A 59 -5.63 11.52 -29.07
CA GLU A 59 -6.90 10.80 -29.04
C GLU A 59 -7.88 11.28 -27.96
N GLN A 60 -7.43 12.22 -27.09
CA GLN A 60 -8.28 12.67 -26.00
C GLN A 60 -9.34 13.65 -26.47
N GLU A 61 -10.60 13.29 -26.20
CA GLU A 61 -11.77 14.12 -26.43
C GLU A 61 -12.47 14.37 -25.08
N GLY A 62 -12.93 15.61 -24.88
CA GLY A 62 -13.68 15.97 -23.67
C GLY A 62 -12.79 16.32 -22.47
N MET A 63 -13.05 15.72 -21.33
CA MET A 63 -12.37 16.01 -20.06
C MET A 63 -11.33 14.97 -19.73
N VAL A 64 -10.14 15.38 -19.31
CA VAL A 64 -9.10 14.50 -18.75
C VAL A 64 -8.91 14.81 -17.27
N VAL A 65 -9.11 13.82 -16.42
CA VAL A 65 -8.85 13.88 -14.98
C VAL A 65 -7.55 13.15 -14.69
N ILE A 66 -6.52 13.88 -14.24
CA ILE A 66 -5.22 13.33 -13.88
C ILE A 66 -5.19 13.18 -12.36
N PHE A 67 -5.20 11.94 -11.88
CA PHE A 67 -5.12 11.64 -10.45
C PHE A 67 -3.69 11.30 -10.07
N CYS A 68 -3.09 12.00 -9.11
CA CYS A 68 -1.73 11.69 -8.67
C CYS A 68 -1.46 12.09 -7.22
N GLY A 69 -0.58 11.28 -6.60
CA GLY A 69 0.00 11.56 -5.30
C GLY A 69 1.21 12.47 -5.38
N THR A 70 1.79 12.76 -4.23
CA THR A 70 3.09 13.44 -4.17
C THR A 70 4.18 12.50 -4.66
N PRO A 71 5.09 12.95 -5.53
CA PRO A 71 6.13 12.07 -6.06
C PRO A 71 7.05 11.56 -4.94
N VAL A 72 6.97 10.29 -4.64
CA VAL A 72 7.85 9.63 -3.66
C VAL A 72 8.88 8.80 -4.44
N PRO A 73 10.20 8.99 -4.23
CA PRO A 73 11.18 8.11 -4.83
C PRO A 73 11.07 6.72 -4.23
N GLY A 74 10.65 5.79 -5.02
CA GLY A 74 10.58 4.37 -4.68
C GLY A 74 10.84 3.53 -5.93
N ARG A 75 11.27 2.29 -5.70
CA ARG A 75 11.25 1.26 -6.73
C ARG A 75 10.05 0.38 -6.44
N TYR A 76 9.05 0.49 -7.28
CA TYR A 76 7.86 -0.34 -7.24
C TYR A 76 7.99 -1.44 -8.30
N LEU A 77 7.57 -2.65 -7.98
CA LEU A 77 7.61 -3.75 -8.93
C LEU A 77 6.47 -3.62 -9.96
N GLY A 78 5.29 -3.16 -9.51
CA GLY A 78 4.08 -3.15 -10.32
C GLY A 78 3.81 -1.86 -11.11
N GLY A 79 4.60 -0.79 -10.92
CA GLY A 79 4.37 0.47 -11.63
C GLY A 79 5.32 1.58 -11.25
N ARG A 80 5.29 2.69 -12.00
CA ARG A 80 6.09 3.89 -11.72
C ARG A 80 5.20 5.12 -11.59
N PRO A 81 5.06 5.74 -10.39
CA PRO A 81 4.28 6.95 -10.19
C PRO A 81 4.66 8.08 -11.15
N LEU A 82 3.67 8.90 -11.50
CA LEU A 82 3.83 10.07 -12.36
C LEU A 82 4.74 11.09 -11.65
N SER A 83 5.82 11.48 -12.31
CA SER A 83 6.71 12.53 -11.82
C SER A 83 6.18 13.93 -12.16
N ILE A 84 6.62 14.95 -11.41
CA ILE A 84 6.25 16.35 -11.69
C ILE A 84 6.67 16.79 -13.10
N ALA A 85 7.84 16.33 -13.57
CA ALA A 85 8.32 16.64 -14.92
C ALA A 85 7.44 16.00 -16.01
N GLU A 86 7.04 14.74 -15.82
CA GLU A 86 6.11 14.05 -16.73
C GLU A 86 4.72 14.71 -16.71
N LEU A 87 4.24 15.11 -15.52
CA LEU A 87 2.97 15.83 -15.38
C LEU A 87 3.00 17.20 -16.09
N GLY A 88 4.10 17.93 -15.97
CA GLY A 88 4.29 19.20 -16.69
C GLY A 88 4.26 19.02 -18.21
N LYS A 89 4.98 18.01 -18.74
CA LYS A 89 4.94 17.67 -20.19
C LYS A 89 3.53 17.25 -20.63
N LEU A 90 2.84 16.45 -19.85
CA LEU A 90 1.46 16.02 -20.14
C LEU A 90 0.51 17.21 -20.17
N GLY A 91 0.58 18.11 -19.19
CA GLY A 91 -0.22 19.35 -19.15
C GLY A 91 0.02 20.24 -20.36
N GLU A 92 1.29 20.41 -20.78
CA GLU A 92 1.64 21.17 -21.98
C GLU A 92 1.03 20.57 -23.26
N LEU A 93 1.10 19.26 -23.40
CA LEU A 93 0.55 18.56 -24.57
C LEU A 93 -0.99 18.66 -24.63
N LEU A 94 -1.67 18.46 -23.49
CA LEU A 94 -3.13 18.57 -23.41
C LEU A 94 -3.62 20.03 -23.64
N ALA A 95 -2.89 21.02 -23.11
CA ALA A 95 -3.20 22.43 -23.31
C ALA A 95 -3.10 22.86 -24.79
N LYS A 96 -2.11 22.33 -25.55
CA LYS A 96 -2.00 22.58 -27.00
C LYS A 96 -3.21 22.09 -27.80
N GLN A 97 -3.97 21.13 -27.26
CA GLN A 97 -5.21 20.63 -27.86
C GLN A 97 -6.47 21.26 -27.29
N ASN A 98 -6.35 22.26 -26.41
CA ASN A 98 -7.47 22.86 -25.69
C ASN A 98 -8.29 21.81 -24.89
N THR A 99 -7.67 20.72 -24.44
CA THR A 99 -8.33 19.68 -23.66
C THR A 99 -8.62 20.20 -22.25
N LEU A 100 -9.85 20.06 -21.79
CA LEU A 100 -10.23 20.41 -20.41
C LEU A 100 -9.57 19.43 -19.42
N THR A 101 -8.69 19.93 -18.57
CA THR A 101 -7.90 19.09 -17.66
C THR A 101 -8.19 19.42 -16.20
N PHE A 102 -8.35 18.37 -15.40
CA PHE A 102 -8.48 18.44 -13.95
C PHE A 102 -7.32 17.68 -13.30
N LEU A 103 -6.62 18.33 -12.38
CA LEU A 103 -5.67 17.67 -11.48
C LEU A 103 -6.41 17.31 -10.19
N ALA A 104 -6.35 16.02 -9.82
CA ALA A 104 -6.97 15.47 -8.63
C ALA A 104 -5.96 14.71 -7.76
N GLY A 105 -6.34 14.43 -6.52
CA GLY A 105 -5.53 13.68 -5.55
C GLY A 105 -4.56 14.55 -4.74
N PRO A 106 -3.69 13.93 -3.91
CA PRO A 106 -2.86 14.62 -2.93
C PRO A 106 -2.00 15.76 -3.49
N LEU A 107 -1.52 15.65 -4.73
CA LEU A 107 -0.76 16.72 -5.36
C LEU A 107 -1.60 17.97 -5.58
N ALA A 108 -2.85 17.81 -5.97
CA ALA A 108 -3.81 18.92 -6.12
C ALA A 108 -4.16 19.51 -4.75
N GLU A 109 -4.45 18.67 -3.77
CA GLU A 109 -4.82 19.04 -2.40
C GLU A 109 -3.74 19.89 -1.70
N LEU A 110 -2.47 19.59 -1.94
CA LEU A 110 -1.34 20.35 -1.39
C LEU A 110 -1.05 21.67 -2.12
N GLY A 111 -1.79 21.98 -3.20
CA GLY A 111 -1.64 23.22 -3.93
C GLY A 111 -0.29 23.39 -4.65
N MET A 112 0.44 22.30 -4.92
CA MET A 112 1.74 22.36 -5.60
C MET A 112 1.58 22.93 -7.02
N PRO A 113 2.41 23.89 -7.45
CA PRO A 113 2.29 24.49 -8.76
C PRO A 113 2.56 23.47 -9.87
N VAL A 114 1.60 23.30 -10.76
CA VAL A 114 1.73 22.51 -11.99
C VAL A 114 1.26 23.37 -13.13
N PRO A 115 2.12 23.67 -14.14
CA PRO A 115 1.74 24.50 -15.27
C PRO A 115 0.77 23.75 -16.21
N ASN A 116 0.02 24.54 -16.98
CA ASN A 116 -0.83 24.05 -18.09
C ASN A 116 -1.93 23.04 -17.69
N ILE A 117 -2.41 23.10 -16.46
CA ILE A 117 -3.60 22.38 -16.00
C ILE A 117 -4.76 23.38 -15.87
N SER A 118 -5.91 23.06 -16.48
CA SER A 118 -7.06 23.99 -16.53
C SER A 118 -7.67 24.19 -15.15
N HIS A 119 -7.87 23.10 -14.40
CA HIS A 119 -8.52 23.10 -13.10
C HIS A 119 -7.81 22.21 -12.10
N ARG A 120 -7.99 22.52 -10.82
CA ARG A 120 -7.57 21.68 -9.70
C ARG A 120 -8.76 21.37 -8.84
N THR A 121 -8.87 20.12 -8.41
CA THR A 121 -9.87 19.73 -7.43
C THR A 121 -9.37 20.05 -6.02
N GLY A 122 -10.32 20.19 -5.09
CA GLY A 122 -10.07 20.18 -3.67
C GLY A 122 -9.97 18.74 -3.12
N GLU A 123 -10.21 18.61 -1.83
CA GLU A 123 -10.23 17.33 -1.14
C GLU A 123 -11.45 16.46 -1.49
N ALA A 124 -12.51 17.06 -2.02
CA ALA A 124 -13.72 16.40 -2.50
C ALA A 124 -13.71 16.18 -4.02
N ALA A 125 -12.60 15.69 -4.58
CA ALA A 125 -12.36 15.62 -6.01
C ALA A 125 -13.51 14.99 -6.82
N ALA A 126 -14.18 13.96 -6.31
CA ALA A 126 -15.32 13.34 -6.99
C ALA A 126 -16.51 14.30 -7.09
N GLN A 127 -16.76 15.10 -6.06
CA GLN A 127 -17.81 16.13 -6.08
C GLN A 127 -17.44 17.25 -7.04
N ASP A 128 -16.20 17.75 -7.00
CA ASP A 128 -15.74 18.82 -7.90
C ASP A 128 -15.90 18.42 -9.39
N ILE A 129 -15.60 17.15 -9.72
CA ILE A 129 -15.78 16.59 -11.06
C ILE A 129 -17.26 16.45 -11.42
N TYR A 130 -18.09 15.97 -10.48
CA TYR A 130 -19.54 15.89 -10.68
C TYR A 130 -20.14 17.28 -10.98
N GLU A 131 -19.80 18.30 -10.19
CA GLU A 131 -20.25 19.67 -10.36
C GLU A 131 -19.79 20.26 -11.70
N ALA A 132 -18.54 20.00 -12.11
CA ALA A 132 -18.05 20.43 -13.43
C ALA A 132 -18.81 19.78 -14.59
N LEU A 133 -19.32 18.57 -14.41
CA LEU A 133 -20.12 17.87 -15.41
C LEU A 133 -21.59 18.27 -15.40
N GLN A 134 -22.20 18.52 -14.25
CA GLN A 134 -23.65 18.79 -14.12
C GLN A 134 -23.98 20.26 -13.99
N GLY A 135 -23.04 21.08 -13.54
CA GLY A 135 -23.29 22.49 -13.22
C GLY A 135 -24.02 22.73 -11.88
N THR A 136 -24.25 21.67 -11.11
CA THR A 136 -24.93 21.70 -9.81
C THR A 136 -24.26 20.75 -8.82
N THR A 137 -24.39 21.04 -7.54
CA THR A 137 -23.98 20.12 -6.47
C THR A 137 -24.91 18.90 -6.41
N PRO A 138 -24.45 17.77 -5.87
CA PRO A 138 -25.34 16.63 -5.59
C PRO A 138 -26.47 17.00 -4.62
N ASP A 139 -27.66 16.43 -4.82
CA ASP A 139 -28.84 16.69 -3.97
C ASP A 139 -28.74 16.02 -2.58
N SER A 140 -27.73 15.23 -2.32
CA SER A 140 -27.54 14.50 -1.04
C SER A 140 -26.25 14.91 -0.35
N PRO A 141 -26.18 14.70 0.99
CA PRO A 141 -24.95 14.93 1.76
C PRO A 141 -23.74 14.22 1.16
N TYR A 142 -22.56 14.80 1.34
CA TYR A 142 -21.31 14.30 0.73
C TYR A 142 -21.08 12.80 0.95
N LEU A 143 -21.26 12.29 2.18
CA LEU A 143 -21.05 10.86 2.49
C LEU A 143 -22.02 9.92 1.76
N GLU A 144 -23.26 10.35 1.54
CA GLU A 144 -24.25 9.58 0.78
C GLU A 144 -23.89 9.57 -0.72
N SER A 145 -23.47 10.69 -1.26
CA SER A 145 -22.98 10.79 -2.63
C SER A 145 -21.73 9.93 -2.81
N LEU A 146 -20.78 10.02 -1.89
CA LEU A 146 -19.55 9.21 -1.88
C LEU A 146 -19.86 7.70 -1.88
N ALA A 147 -20.85 7.27 -1.07
CA ALA A 147 -21.26 5.86 -1.02
C ALA A 147 -21.84 5.37 -2.35
N ARG A 148 -22.68 6.19 -3.00
CA ARG A 148 -23.22 5.87 -4.32
C ARG A 148 -22.12 5.81 -5.39
N TRP A 149 -21.20 6.80 -5.37
CA TRP A 149 -20.08 6.83 -6.32
C TRP A 149 -19.13 5.67 -6.12
N ALA A 150 -18.85 5.24 -4.88
CA ALA A 150 -18.04 4.08 -4.60
C ALA A 150 -18.63 2.79 -5.23
N VAL A 151 -19.96 2.63 -5.16
CA VAL A 151 -20.69 1.50 -5.77
C VAL A 151 -20.71 1.61 -7.30
N LEU A 152 -21.09 2.77 -7.85
CA LEU A 152 -21.14 2.98 -9.31
C LEU A 152 -19.76 2.90 -9.96
N GLY A 153 -18.71 3.27 -9.22
CA GLY A 153 -17.33 3.23 -9.68
C GLY A 153 -16.64 1.89 -9.54
N ALA A 154 -17.28 0.90 -8.92
CA ALA A 154 -16.67 -0.42 -8.69
C ALA A 154 -16.27 -1.12 -10.00
N GLU A 155 -16.99 -0.88 -11.09
CA GLU A 155 -16.70 -1.50 -12.41
C GLU A 155 -15.34 -1.09 -13.00
N VAL A 156 -14.72 0.02 -12.54
CA VAL A 156 -13.43 0.51 -13.04
C VAL A 156 -12.31 -0.53 -12.89
N VAL A 157 -12.45 -1.46 -11.95
CA VAL A 157 -11.47 -2.53 -11.73
C VAL A 157 -11.20 -3.35 -12.99
N HIS A 158 -12.21 -3.53 -13.87
CA HIS A 158 -12.06 -4.25 -15.13
C HIS A 158 -11.18 -3.52 -16.16
N GLN A 159 -11.02 -2.19 -16.02
CA GLN A 159 -10.17 -1.39 -16.90
C GLN A 159 -8.72 -1.32 -16.38
N HIS A 160 -8.47 -1.78 -15.15
CA HIS A 160 -7.13 -1.77 -14.59
C HIS A 160 -6.28 -2.93 -15.14
N PRO A 161 -5.04 -2.68 -15.64
CA PRO A 161 -4.21 -3.70 -16.29
C PRO A 161 -3.80 -4.88 -15.38
N SER A 162 -3.83 -4.69 -14.07
CA SER A 162 -3.54 -5.76 -13.09
C SER A 162 -4.76 -6.63 -12.75
N PHE A 163 -5.95 -6.33 -13.26
CA PHE A 163 -7.14 -7.16 -12.99
C PHE A 163 -6.98 -8.57 -13.59
N PRO A 164 -7.38 -9.65 -12.90
CA PRO A 164 -8.09 -9.71 -11.61
C PRO A 164 -7.19 -9.65 -10.36
N TYR A 165 -5.87 -9.56 -10.51
CA TYR A 165 -4.88 -9.53 -9.45
C TYR A 165 -4.66 -8.09 -8.96
N LEU A 166 -5.73 -7.49 -8.44
CA LEU A 166 -5.78 -6.08 -8.04
C LEU A 166 -6.25 -5.93 -6.60
N VAL A 167 -5.46 -5.26 -5.77
CA VAL A 167 -5.83 -4.94 -4.39
C VAL A 167 -6.63 -3.64 -4.37
N CYS A 168 -7.90 -3.75 -4.00
CA CYS A 168 -8.77 -2.60 -3.82
C CYS A 168 -8.55 -2.00 -2.43
N GLU A 169 -7.97 -0.81 -2.39
CA GLU A 169 -7.88 -0.02 -1.16
C GLU A 169 -9.27 0.48 -0.77
N LEU A 170 -9.66 0.31 0.49
CA LEU A 170 -10.96 0.71 1.04
C LEU A 170 -10.74 1.81 2.07
N GLU A 171 -11.33 2.96 1.85
CA GLU A 171 -11.25 4.08 2.80
C GLU A 171 -12.24 3.85 3.94
N THR A 172 -11.74 3.88 5.19
CA THR A 172 -12.56 3.80 6.39
C THR A 172 -12.92 5.17 6.94
N TYR A 173 -11.93 6.04 7.03
CA TYR A 173 -12.11 7.46 7.39
C TYR A 173 -11.00 8.32 6.79
N ARG A 174 -11.19 9.63 6.81
CA ARG A 174 -10.25 10.61 6.25
C ARG A 174 -9.73 11.56 7.33
N GLY A 175 -8.41 11.80 7.26
CA GLY A 175 -7.69 12.70 8.17
C GLY A 175 -7.14 12.02 9.41
N CYS A 176 -6.43 12.78 10.24
CA CYS A 176 -5.84 12.30 11.48
C CYS A 176 -6.73 12.65 12.67
N PRO A 177 -7.08 11.70 13.58
CA PRO A 177 -7.90 11.99 14.74
C PRO A 177 -7.16 12.83 15.81
N ARG A 178 -5.82 12.94 15.74
CA ARG A 178 -5.03 13.71 16.69
C ARG A 178 -5.20 15.21 16.44
N ASP A 179 -5.38 16.01 17.50
CA ASP A 179 -5.49 17.48 17.43
C ASP A 179 -4.21 18.09 16.84
N LYS A 180 -3.05 17.64 17.33
CA LYS A 180 -1.75 17.99 16.80
C LYS A 180 -1.13 16.78 16.12
N GLY A 181 -1.23 16.72 14.80
CA GLY A 181 -0.55 15.69 14.01
C GLY A 181 0.97 15.86 13.96
N CYS A 182 1.67 14.83 13.48
CA CYS A 182 3.14 14.89 13.31
C CYS A 182 3.52 16.02 12.36
N SER A 183 4.60 16.76 12.67
CA SER A 183 4.97 17.99 11.98
C SER A 183 5.30 17.81 10.48
N PHE A 184 5.70 16.60 10.08
CA PHE A 184 6.09 16.24 8.73
C PHE A 184 4.95 15.55 7.92
N CYS A 185 3.83 15.21 8.57
CA CYS A 185 2.78 14.38 7.95
C CYS A 185 1.76 15.23 7.20
N SER A 186 1.41 14.83 5.97
CA SER A 186 0.37 15.48 5.16
C SER A 186 -1.05 15.28 5.73
N GLU A 187 -1.29 14.18 6.46
CA GLU A 187 -2.61 13.88 7.03
C GLU A 187 -3.14 14.95 8.00
N ARG A 188 -2.23 15.66 8.69
CA ARG A 188 -2.61 16.79 9.57
C ARG A 188 -3.20 17.99 8.83
N LEU A 189 -2.94 18.10 7.52
CA LEU A 189 -3.36 19.23 6.69
C LEU A 189 -4.74 19.03 6.08
N LYS A 190 -5.25 17.81 6.08
CA LYS A 190 -6.57 17.49 5.55
C LYS A 190 -7.65 18.22 6.33
N LYS A 191 -8.45 19.03 5.64
CA LYS A 191 -9.56 19.82 6.20
C LYS A 191 -10.87 19.03 6.15
N LEU A 192 -11.10 18.31 5.06
CA LEU A 192 -12.24 17.43 4.90
C LEU A 192 -12.02 16.16 5.73
N ARG A 193 -12.70 16.07 6.84
CA ARG A 193 -12.62 14.92 7.77
C ARG A 193 -13.97 14.26 7.88
N TYR A 194 -13.99 12.95 7.79
CA TYR A 194 -15.19 12.12 7.95
C TYR A 194 -14.83 10.69 8.28
N MET A 195 -15.82 9.98 8.81
CA MET A 195 -15.76 8.54 9.03
C MET A 195 -16.91 7.91 8.25
N ARG A 196 -16.62 6.93 7.41
CA ARG A 196 -17.63 6.26 6.58
C ARG A 196 -18.42 5.27 7.45
N PRO A 197 -19.76 5.26 7.38
CA PRO A 197 -20.56 4.20 7.98
C PRO A 197 -20.16 2.81 7.48
N VAL A 198 -20.25 1.79 8.34
CA VAL A 198 -19.95 0.40 7.99
C VAL A 198 -20.73 -0.04 6.75
N GLU A 199 -22.01 0.28 6.69
CA GLU A 199 -22.93 -0.08 5.61
C GLU A 199 -22.48 0.49 4.26
N HIS A 200 -21.88 1.69 4.25
CA HIS A 200 -21.34 2.31 3.03
C HIS A 200 -20.14 1.53 2.49
N ILE A 201 -19.25 1.08 3.39
CA ILE A 201 -18.09 0.29 3.02
C ILE A 201 -18.52 -1.10 2.54
N LEU A 202 -19.49 -1.73 3.22
CA LEU A 202 -20.00 -3.06 2.84
C LEU A 202 -20.65 -3.05 1.45
N ARG A 203 -21.45 -2.02 1.12
CA ARG A 203 -22.03 -1.85 -0.22
C ARG A 203 -20.96 -1.71 -1.31
N GLU A 204 -19.87 -0.97 -1.01
CA GLU A 204 -18.73 -0.85 -1.93
C GLU A 204 -18.02 -2.20 -2.13
N VAL A 205 -17.74 -2.92 -1.04
CA VAL A 205 -17.11 -4.25 -1.10
C VAL A 205 -17.98 -5.24 -1.89
N GLU A 206 -19.29 -5.27 -1.65
CA GLU A 206 -20.23 -6.11 -2.38
C GLU A 206 -20.20 -5.81 -3.88
N ALA A 207 -20.22 -4.54 -4.26
CA ALA A 207 -20.13 -4.13 -5.66
C ALA A 207 -18.80 -4.55 -6.29
N LEU A 208 -17.68 -4.31 -5.63
CA LEU A 208 -16.37 -4.76 -6.09
C LEU A 208 -16.28 -6.27 -6.23
N TYR A 209 -16.82 -7.00 -5.25
CA TYR A 209 -16.85 -8.46 -5.27
C TYR A 209 -17.69 -9.02 -6.45
N ARG A 210 -18.83 -8.39 -6.78
CA ARG A 210 -19.65 -8.71 -7.95
C ARG A 210 -18.90 -8.47 -9.26
N PHE A 211 -18.05 -7.45 -9.32
CA PHE A 211 -17.13 -7.20 -10.45
C PHE A 211 -15.86 -8.05 -10.42
N GLY A 212 -15.76 -9.06 -9.54
CA GLY A 212 -14.67 -10.05 -9.52
C GLY A 212 -13.47 -9.66 -8.67
N ALA A 213 -13.48 -8.53 -7.96
CA ALA A 213 -12.40 -8.22 -7.01
C ALA A 213 -12.40 -9.22 -5.84
N ARG A 214 -11.20 -9.63 -5.42
CA ARG A 214 -11.00 -10.62 -4.35
C ARG A 214 -9.94 -10.19 -3.33
N TYR A 215 -9.28 -9.07 -3.54
CA TYR A 215 -8.17 -8.59 -2.73
C TYR A 215 -8.52 -7.22 -2.18
N PHE A 216 -8.64 -7.11 -0.86
CA PHE A 216 -9.08 -5.89 -0.18
C PHE A 216 -8.08 -5.48 0.90
N ARG A 217 -7.88 -4.17 1.04
CA ARG A 217 -7.08 -3.59 2.11
C ARG A 217 -7.83 -2.41 2.72
N LEU A 218 -8.07 -2.46 4.02
CA LEU A 218 -8.61 -1.34 4.78
C LEU A 218 -7.53 -0.29 4.95
N GLY A 219 -7.66 0.82 4.26
CA GLY A 219 -6.66 1.88 4.19
C GLY A 219 -7.24 3.27 4.28
N CYS A 220 -6.47 4.25 3.85
CA CYS A 220 -6.78 5.68 3.89
C CYS A 220 -7.04 6.23 5.30
N GLN A 221 -6.71 5.48 6.35
CA GLN A 221 -6.77 5.91 7.74
C GLN A 221 -5.36 5.99 8.35
N THR A 222 -5.23 6.78 9.41
CA THR A 222 -3.99 6.90 10.19
C THR A 222 -3.92 5.92 11.35
N ASP A 223 -5.06 5.40 11.79
CA ASP A 223 -5.20 4.43 12.88
C ASP A 223 -6.52 3.67 12.76
N LEU A 224 -6.47 2.43 12.28
CA LEU A 224 -7.68 1.62 12.10
C LEU A 224 -8.45 1.39 13.42
N LEU A 225 -7.75 1.27 14.55
CA LEU A 225 -8.40 1.02 15.83
C LEU A 225 -9.24 2.22 16.31
N SER A 226 -9.00 3.40 15.77
CA SER A 226 -9.81 4.59 16.01
C SER A 226 -11.10 4.64 15.18
N TYR A 227 -11.32 3.68 14.27
CA TYR A 227 -12.54 3.64 13.48
C TYR A 227 -13.77 3.31 14.35
N GLY A 228 -14.82 4.12 14.24
CA GLY A 228 -16.04 3.97 15.03
C GLY A 228 -15.92 4.42 16.49
N SER A 229 -14.79 5.00 16.91
CA SER A 229 -14.58 5.50 18.26
C SER A 229 -15.58 6.61 18.63
N ARG A 230 -16.01 6.62 19.90
CA ARG A 230 -16.88 7.67 20.46
C ARG A 230 -16.36 8.06 21.84
N GLY A 231 -16.09 9.35 22.04
CA GLY A 231 -15.43 9.82 23.26
C GLY A 231 -14.07 9.14 23.43
N ASP A 232 -13.78 8.66 24.63
CA ASP A 232 -12.50 8.04 24.97
C ASP A 232 -12.43 6.53 24.66
N GLY A 233 -13.54 5.90 24.21
CA GLY A 233 -13.63 4.46 23.95
C GLY A 233 -13.42 4.12 22.48
N LEU A 234 -12.86 2.92 22.21
CA LEU A 234 -12.69 2.41 20.85
C LEU A 234 -14.01 1.86 20.28
N GLY A 235 -14.14 1.95 18.96
CA GLY A 235 -15.32 1.49 18.22
C GLY A 235 -15.36 -0.03 17.98
N VAL A 236 -15.30 -0.86 19.05
CA VAL A 236 -15.24 -2.32 18.96
C VAL A 236 -16.31 -2.86 18.00
N GLN A 237 -17.58 -2.51 18.23
CA GLN A 237 -18.70 -3.00 17.43
C GLN A 237 -18.62 -2.59 15.96
N SER A 238 -18.10 -1.39 15.67
CA SER A 238 -17.92 -0.90 14.31
C SER A 238 -16.86 -1.72 13.58
N ILE A 239 -15.74 -2.04 14.23
CA ILE A 239 -14.65 -2.81 13.62
C ILE A 239 -15.05 -4.29 13.47
N VAL A 240 -15.64 -4.88 14.49
CA VAL A 240 -16.16 -6.26 14.42
C VAL A 240 -17.17 -6.39 13.29
N GLY A 241 -18.19 -5.50 13.27
CA GLY A 241 -19.22 -5.50 12.24
C GLY A 241 -18.67 -5.26 10.82
N LEU A 242 -17.61 -4.43 10.68
CA LEU A 242 -16.95 -4.23 9.41
C LEU A 242 -16.29 -5.52 8.89
N TYR A 243 -15.48 -6.18 9.72
CA TYR A 243 -14.79 -7.40 9.33
C TYR A 243 -15.73 -8.57 9.07
N GLU A 244 -16.73 -8.78 9.93
CA GLU A 244 -17.77 -9.80 9.75
C GLU A 244 -18.62 -9.53 8.50
N GLY A 245 -19.02 -8.27 8.31
CA GLY A 245 -19.78 -7.84 7.15
C GLY A 245 -19.00 -8.05 5.84
N ILE A 246 -17.71 -7.70 5.79
CA ILE A 246 -16.88 -7.95 4.60
C ILE A 246 -16.84 -9.45 4.27
N ARG A 247 -16.66 -10.32 5.27
CA ARG A 247 -16.67 -11.78 5.05
C ARG A 247 -18.03 -12.29 4.57
N THR A 248 -19.11 -11.64 4.97
CA THR A 248 -20.48 -11.99 4.56
C THR A 248 -20.72 -11.61 3.10
N VAL A 249 -20.37 -10.39 2.69
CA VAL A 249 -20.63 -9.90 1.32
C VAL A 249 -19.57 -10.35 0.30
N ALA A 250 -18.41 -10.80 0.76
CA ALA A 250 -17.30 -11.29 -0.07
C ALA A 250 -16.73 -12.60 0.49
N PRO A 251 -17.48 -13.72 0.49
CA PRO A 251 -17.10 -14.97 1.16
C PRO A 251 -15.81 -15.59 0.61
N ASP A 252 -15.57 -15.48 -0.71
CA ASP A 252 -14.41 -16.07 -1.39
C ASP A 252 -13.23 -15.07 -1.56
N LEU A 253 -13.20 -14.00 -0.76
CA LEU A 253 -12.08 -13.08 -0.82
C LEU A 253 -10.74 -13.80 -0.53
N LYS A 254 -9.69 -13.35 -1.22
CA LYS A 254 -8.33 -13.90 -1.13
C LYS A 254 -7.46 -13.13 -0.15
N VAL A 255 -7.67 -11.84 -0.05
CA VAL A 255 -6.95 -10.95 0.86
C VAL A 255 -7.92 -10.00 1.56
N LEU A 256 -7.82 -9.95 2.87
CA LEU A 256 -8.39 -8.90 3.71
C LEU A 256 -7.33 -8.47 4.70
N HIS A 257 -6.70 -7.34 4.41
CA HIS A 257 -5.62 -6.77 5.18
C HIS A 257 -5.97 -5.38 5.69
N MET A 258 -5.20 -4.90 6.65
CA MET A 258 -5.26 -3.52 7.13
C MET A 258 -3.99 -2.74 6.79
N ASP A 259 -3.99 -1.45 7.09
CA ASP A 259 -2.85 -0.56 6.97
C ASP A 259 -2.40 -0.02 8.35
N ASN A 260 -2.42 1.29 8.50
CA ASN A 260 -1.86 1.98 9.65
C ASN A 260 -2.66 1.73 10.94
N VAL A 261 -1.90 1.55 12.01
CA VAL A 261 -2.39 1.52 13.38
C VAL A 261 -1.46 2.33 14.26
N ASN A 262 -2.02 3.14 15.16
CA ASN A 262 -1.23 3.84 16.16
C ASN A 262 -0.85 2.88 17.30
N PRO A 263 0.44 2.62 17.56
CA PRO A 263 0.84 1.71 18.63
C PRO A 263 0.40 2.19 20.01
N THR A 264 0.26 3.50 20.24
CA THR A 264 -0.26 4.04 21.49
C THR A 264 -1.70 3.57 21.74
N THR A 265 -2.55 3.56 20.70
CA THR A 265 -3.93 3.05 20.82
C THR A 265 -3.96 1.59 21.30
N ILE A 266 -3.09 0.74 20.74
CA ILE A 266 -2.98 -0.66 21.16
C ILE A 266 -2.47 -0.78 22.61
N ALA A 267 -1.49 0.04 22.98
CA ALA A 267 -0.83 -0.09 24.28
C ALA A 267 -1.66 0.41 25.45
N VAL A 268 -2.52 1.42 25.23
CA VAL A 268 -3.24 2.10 26.32
C VAL A 268 -4.72 1.70 26.45
N HIS A 269 -5.37 1.30 25.36
CA HIS A 269 -6.80 0.94 25.38
C HIS A 269 -6.99 -0.56 25.61
N PRO A 270 -7.67 -0.98 26.66
CA PRO A 270 -7.93 -2.40 26.94
C PRO A 270 -8.75 -3.08 25.83
N GLU A 271 -9.67 -2.36 25.20
CA GLU A 271 -10.51 -2.83 24.09
C GLU A 271 -9.69 -3.21 22.84
N ALA A 272 -8.48 -2.69 22.69
CA ALA A 272 -7.62 -2.99 21.56
C ALA A 272 -7.36 -4.50 21.39
N ARG A 273 -7.27 -5.25 22.51
CA ARG A 273 -7.09 -6.71 22.45
C ARG A 273 -8.31 -7.42 21.86
N GLU A 274 -9.51 -6.98 22.17
CA GLU A 274 -10.74 -7.54 21.59
C GLU A 274 -10.82 -7.24 20.10
N ILE A 275 -10.53 -6.02 19.70
CA ILE A 275 -10.45 -5.61 18.29
C ILE A 275 -9.42 -6.45 17.52
N LEU A 276 -8.20 -6.59 18.04
CA LEU A 276 -7.15 -7.38 17.40
C LEU A 276 -7.53 -8.85 17.24
N LYS A 277 -8.21 -9.45 18.25
CA LYS A 277 -8.73 -10.83 18.14
C LYS A 277 -9.78 -10.94 17.03
N ALA A 278 -10.69 -9.97 16.92
CA ALA A 278 -11.67 -9.94 15.85
C ALA A 278 -11.01 -9.78 14.47
N ILE A 279 -10.00 -8.90 14.33
CA ILE A 279 -9.24 -8.75 13.11
C ILE A 279 -8.56 -10.08 12.73
N VAL A 280 -7.83 -10.70 13.65
CA VAL A 280 -7.13 -11.98 13.41
C VAL A 280 -8.08 -13.12 13.07
N LYS A 281 -9.30 -13.12 13.60
CA LYS A 281 -10.35 -14.08 13.23
C LYS A 281 -10.75 -13.98 11.76
N HIS A 282 -10.84 -12.77 11.21
CA HIS A 282 -11.44 -12.49 9.90
C HIS A 282 -10.44 -12.11 8.81
N ASN A 283 -9.24 -11.59 9.14
CA ASN A 283 -8.21 -11.25 8.16
C ASN A 283 -7.64 -12.50 7.46
N THR A 284 -6.82 -12.28 6.46
CA THR A 284 -6.02 -13.34 5.81
C THR A 284 -4.57 -13.30 6.30
N PRO A 285 -3.81 -14.41 6.20
CA PRO A 285 -2.42 -14.45 6.63
C PRO A 285 -1.54 -13.37 5.99
N GLN A 286 -0.47 -12.98 6.71
CA GLN A 286 0.52 -11.97 6.32
C GLN A 286 0.04 -10.53 6.41
N ASP A 287 -1.04 -10.27 7.13
CA ASP A 287 -1.51 -8.92 7.42
C ASP A 287 -0.52 -8.15 8.31
N VAL A 288 -0.51 -6.83 8.21
CA VAL A 288 0.48 -5.97 8.87
C VAL A 288 -0.17 -4.78 9.56
N ALA A 289 -0.05 -4.73 10.87
CA ALA A 289 -0.33 -3.51 11.64
C ALA A 289 0.87 -2.56 11.50
N SER A 290 0.76 -1.55 10.64
CA SER A 290 1.85 -0.63 10.35
C SER A 290 1.94 0.48 11.38
N PHE A 291 3.02 0.52 12.18
CA PHE A 291 3.25 1.46 13.28
C PHE A 291 4.12 2.63 12.84
N GLY A 292 3.65 3.84 13.10
CA GLY A 292 4.38 5.08 12.91
C GLY A 292 5.21 5.45 14.16
N LEU A 293 6.25 4.67 14.48
CA LEU A 293 7.20 5.02 15.56
C LEU A 293 8.11 6.18 15.17
N GLU A 294 8.57 6.18 13.93
CA GLU A 294 9.42 7.15 13.24
C GLU A 294 10.83 7.31 13.83
N SER A 295 10.98 7.32 15.15
CA SER A 295 12.25 7.38 15.88
C SER A 295 12.10 6.83 17.30
N THR A 296 13.21 6.38 17.89
CA THR A 296 13.29 6.04 19.32
C THR A 296 13.98 7.11 20.15
N ASP A 297 14.44 8.18 19.51
CA ASP A 297 15.10 9.33 20.17
C ASP A 297 14.03 10.27 20.76
N PRO A 298 13.98 10.44 22.12
CA PRO A 298 12.95 11.27 22.76
C PRO A 298 12.94 12.71 22.26
N LYS A 299 14.12 13.26 21.92
CA LYS A 299 14.23 14.62 21.38
C LYS A 299 13.56 14.73 20.02
N VAL A 300 13.81 13.76 19.13
CA VAL A 300 13.20 13.70 17.80
C VAL A 300 11.68 13.53 17.91
N LEU A 301 11.21 12.67 18.81
CA LEU A 301 9.77 12.48 19.04
C LEU A 301 9.10 13.79 19.48
N ALA A 302 9.67 14.50 20.44
CA ALA A 302 9.14 15.75 20.96
C ALA A 302 9.13 16.88 19.91
N GLU A 303 10.27 17.10 19.22
CA GLU A 303 10.41 18.18 18.22
C GLU A 303 9.51 17.98 16.98
N ASN A 304 9.10 16.75 16.70
CA ASN A 304 8.24 16.43 15.56
C ASN A 304 6.80 16.08 15.95
N ASN A 305 6.43 16.24 17.21
CA ASN A 305 5.09 15.97 17.73
C ASN A 305 4.58 14.55 17.37
N ILE A 306 5.46 13.56 17.51
CA ILE A 306 5.12 12.16 17.24
C ILE A 306 4.32 11.59 18.41
N GLY A 307 3.19 10.96 18.13
CA GLY A 307 2.18 10.59 19.13
C GLY A 307 2.36 9.21 19.76
N THR A 308 3.62 8.74 19.87
CA THR A 308 3.93 7.48 20.55
C THR A 308 5.30 7.58 21.22
N SER A 309 5.64 6.57 22.04
CA SER A 309 6.98 6.39 22.61
C SER A 309 7.53 5.01 22.25
N PRO A 310 8.86 4.80 22.39
CA PRO A 310 9.46 3.47 22.21
C PRO A 310 8.84 2.42 23.14
N GLU A 311 8.52 2.76 24.39
CA GLU A 311 7.94 1.85 25.38
C GLU A 311 6.51 1.44 25.03
N LEU A 312 5.66 2.43 24.64
CA LEU A 312 4.30 2.15 24.18
C LEU A 312 4.30 1.31 22.90
N THR A 313 5.21 1.65 21.98
CA THR A 313 5.36 0.87 20.73
C THR A 313 5.84 -0.55 21.02
N PHE A 314 6.76 -0.73 21.97
CA PHE A 314 7.23 -2.05 22.37
C PHE A 314 6.10 -2.90 22.94
N ARG A 315 5.31 -2.33 23.86
CA ARG A 315 4.12 -3.00 24.42
C ARG A 315 3.12 -3.37 23.32
N ALA A 316 2.89 -2.48 22.35
CA ALA A 316 2.02 -2.78 21.21
C ALA A 316 2.56 -3.94 20.36
N ILE A 317 3.89 -4.01 20.14
CA ILE A 317 4.53 -5.14 19.46
C ILE A 317 4.30 -6.45 20.21
N GLU A 318 4.47 -6.46 21.54
CA GLU A 318 4.20 -7.65 22.37
C GLU A 318 2.73 -8.10 22.22
N ILE A 319 1.77 -7.19 22.34
CA ILE A 319 0.34 -7.49 22.23
C ILE A 319 -0.02 -8.05 20.84
N VAL A 320 0.50 -7.45 19.76
CA VAL A 320 0.22 -7.93 18.41
C VAL A 320 0.90 -9.28 18.15
N ASN A 321 2.10 -9.54 18.69
CA ASN A 321 2.73 -10.85 18.60
C ASN A 321 1.95 -11.93 19.37
N GLU A 322 1.48 -11.62 20.57
CA GLU A 322 0.67 -12.54 21.39
C GLU A 322 -0.59 -12.99 20.65
N ILE A 323 -1.29 -12.04 20.01
CA ILE A 323 -2.60 -12.29 19.38
C ILE A 323 -2.45 -12.76 17.92
N GLY A 324 -1.53 -12.16 17.16
CA GLY A 324 -1.48 -12.24 15.71
C GLY A 324 -0.40 -13.16 15.13
N ALA A 325 0.60 -13.58 15.91
CA ALA A 325 1.66 -14.48 15.41
C ALA A 325 1.19 -15.92 15.18
N ILE A 326 -0.11 -16.18 15.34
CA ILE A 326 -0.75 -17.46 15.02
C ILE A 326 -0.51 -17.77 13.53
N ARG A 327 -0.11 -19.00 13.24
CA ARG A 327 0.17 -19.42 11.85
C ARG A 327 -1.00 -20.19 11.25
N GLU A 328 -1.36 -19.76 10.05
CA GLU A 328 -2.28 -20.47 9.16
C GLU A 328 -1.52 -20.86 7.89
N LYS A 329 -1.51 -22.12 7.52
CA LYS A 329 -0.70 -22.66 6.40
C LYS A 329 0.79 -22.27 6.47
N GLY A 330 1.33 -22.16 7.68
CA GLY A 330 2.73 -21.78 7.93
C GLY A 330 3.02 -20.27 7.93
N LEU A 331 2.05 -19.43 7.66
CA LEU A 331 2.18 -17.96 7.60
C LEU A 331 1.48 -17.29 8.79
N CYS A 332 2.13 -16.29 9.41
CA CYS A 332 1.52 -15.55 10.52
C CYS A 332 0.28 -14.76 10.04
N LYS A 333 -0.76 -14.70 10.88
CA LYS A 333 -2.00 -13.99 10.56
C LYS A 333 -1.81 -12.47 10.54
N LEU A 334 -1.27 -11.91 11.62
CA LEU A 334 -1.06 -10.48 11.81
C LEU A 334 0.26 -10.23 12.55
N LEU A 335 1.08 -9.34 12.03
CA LEU A 335 2.31 -8.93 12.71
C LEU A 335 2.50 -7.41 12.63
N PRO A 336 3.23 -6.80 13.58
CA PRO A 336 3.55 -5.39 13.49
C PRO A 336 4.58 -5.12 12.39
N GLY A 337 4.48 -3.95 11.76
CA GLY A 337 5.50 -3.35 10.93
C GLY A 337 5.94 -2.02 11.53
N LEU A 338 7.20 -1.65 11.42
CA LEU A 338 7.73 -0.40 11.93
C LEU A 338 8.15 0.55 10.82
N ASN A 339 7.78 1.82 10.96
CA ASN A 339 8.32 2.91 10.17
C ASN A 339 9.34 3.68 11.00
N LEU A 340 10.52 3.93 10.40
CA LEU A 340 11.59 4.78 10.91
C LEU A 340 11.92 5.83 9.85
N LEU A 341 11.89 7.11 10.24
CA LEU A 341 12.17 8.25 9.38
C LEU A 341 13.46 8.95 9.79
N HIS A 342 14.25 9.32 8.80
CA HIS A 342 15.47 10.08 8.96
C HIS A 342 15.38 11.44 8.27
N GLY A 343 16.12 12.44 8.80
CA GLY A 343 16.00 13.83 8.42
C GLY A 343 14.91 14.57 9.21
N LEU A 344 14.50 14.02 10.33
CA LEU A 344 13.59 14.67 11.27
C LEU A 344 14.33 15.75 12.09
N LYS A 345 13.60 16.76 12.57
CA LYS A 345 14.17 17.78 13.48
C LYS A 345 14.70 17.10 14.74
N GLY A 346 15.82 17.58 15.25
CA GLY A 346 16.46 17.02 16.45
C GLY A 346 17.32 15.78 16.22
N GLU A 347 17.31 15.18 15.02
CA GLU A 347 18.10 13.99 14.70
C GLU A 347 19.61 14.24 14.80
N THR A 348 20.32 13.29 15.39
CA THR A 348 21.78 13.27 15.53
C THR A 348 22.35 11.90 15.18
N LYS A 349 23.67 11.74 15.25
CA LYS A 349 24.29 10.40 15.09
C LYS A 349 23.83 9.41 16.18
N ALA A 350 23.55 9.90 17.39
CA ALA A 350 23.06 9.06 18.49
C ALA A 350 21.67 8.46 18.17
N THR A 351 20.84 9.19 17.43
CA THR A 351 19.51 8.70 17.02
C THR A 351 19.59 7.38 16.24
N TYR A 352 20.60 7.22 15.36
CA TYR A 352 20.82 5.97 14.62
C TYR A 352 21.15 4.79 15.54
N ALA A 353 21.99 5.05 16.56
CA ALA A 353 22.36 4.02 17.55
C ALA A 353 21.14 3.61 18.40
N LEU A 354 20.36 4.58 18.88
CA LEU A 354 19.14 4.33 19.66
C LEU A 354 18.13 3.50 18.86
N ASN A 355 17.86 3.86 17.60
CA ASN A 355 16.97 3.12 16.74
C ASN A 355 17.46 1.66 16.51
N LEU A 356 18.76 1.45 16.30
CA LEU A 356 19.32 0.13 16.08
C LEU A 356 19.28 -0.73 17.36
N GLU A 357 19.60 -0.17 18.52
CA GLU A 357 19.51 -0.84 19.82
C GLU A 357 18.07 -1.29 20.11
N TYR A 358 17.09 -0.44 19.82
CA TYR A 358 15.70 -0.79 19.96
C TYR A 358 15.29 -1.98 19.07
N LEU A 359 15.73 -2.00 17.81
CA LEU A 359 15.48 -3.13 16.91
C LEU A 359 16.17 -4.42 17.37
N ARG A 360 17.39 -4.31 17.91
CA ARG A 360 18.11 -5.45 18.53
C ARG A 360 17.34 -5.99 19.73
N ARG A 361 16.84 -5.11 20.60
CA ARG A 361 16.03 -5.51 21.76
C ARG A 361 14.78 -6.31 21.32
N ILE A 362 14.07 -5.87 20.27
CA ILE A 362 12.90 -6.61 19.72
C ILE A 362 13.32 -8.00 19.26
N ARG A 363 14.40 -8.10 18.47
CA ARG A 363 14.95 -9.36 17.97
C ARG A 363 15.37 -10.30 19.13
N ASP A 364 16.12 -9.78 20.09
CA ASP A 364 16.70 -10.55 21.19
C ASP A 364 15.64 -11.08 22.17
N GLN A 365 14.45 -10.45 22.20
CA GLN A 365 13.27 -10.97 22.89
C GLN A 365 12.43 -11.93 22.04
N GLY A 366 12.88 -12.27 20.83
CA GLY A 366 12.17 -13.22 19.96
C GLY A 366 10.87 -12.67 19.36
N LEU A 367 10.62 -11.36 19.44
CA LEU A 367 9.43 -10.73 18.88
C LEU A 367 9.54 -10.60 17.36
N LEU A 368 8.46 -10.91 16.66
CA LEU A 368 8.41 -10.87 15.21
C LEU A 368 7.95 -9.51 14.69
N LEU A 369 8.66 -8.99 13.70
CA LEU A 369 8.26 -7.85 12.89
C LEU A 369 8.11 -8.29 11.43
N ARG A 370 6.97 -7.96 10.82
CA ARG A 370 6.75 -8.30 9.39
C ARG A 370 7.57 -7.42 8.47
N ARG A 371 7.81 -6.16 8.85
CA ARG A 371 8.49 -5.17 8.03
C ARG A 371 9.13 -4.09 8.90
N ILE A 372 10.33 -3.67 8.50
CA ILE A 372 10.96 -2.44 8.97
C ILE A 372 11.18 -1.53 7.76
N ASN A 373 10.54 -0.39 7.79
CA ASN A 373 10.60 0.60 6.72
C ASN A 373 11.48 1.77 7.14
N VAL A 374 12.66 1.90 6.57
CA VAL A 374 13.61 2.98 6.84
C VAL A 374 13.60 3.93 5.67
N ARG A 375 13.07 5.14 5.87
CA ARG A 375 12.92 6.18 4.83
C ARG A 375 13.52 7.50 5.28
N GLN A 376 13.70 8.41 4.33
CA GLN A 376 13.99 9.83 4.60
C GLN A 376 12.71 10.64 4.45
N VAL A 377 12.50 11.60 5.37
CA VAL A 377 11.38 12.52 5.31
C VAL A 377 11.52 13.46 4.11
N ARG A 378 10.38 13.86 3.55
CA ARG A 378 10.30 14.74 2.39
C ARG A 378 9.96 16.17 2.79
N PRO A 379 10.42 17.18 2.02
CA PRO A 379 10.02 18.56 2.19
C PRO A 379 8.59 18.79 1.69
N ILE A 380 7.60 18.20 2.37
CA ILE A 380 6.18 18.30 2.04
C ILE A 380 5.50 19.13 3.12
N ALA A 381 4.42 19.82 2.76
CA ALA A 381 3.53 20.49 3.71
C ALA A 381 4.22 21.57 4.59
N GLY A 382 5.21 22.25 4.03
CA GLY A 382 5.98 23.28 4.76
C GLY A 382 7.01 22.71 5.74
N TYR A 383 7.21 21.38 5.77
CA TYR A 383 8.26 20.76 6.58
C TYR A 383 9.63 20.90 5.91
N THR A 384 10.62 21.37 6.66
CA THR A 384 12.02 21.46 6.22
C THR A 384 12.81 20.33 6.86
N PRO A 385 13.22 19.29 6.10
CA PRO A 385 14.02 18.19 6.61
C PRO A 385 15.41 18.63 7.09
N ALA A 386 15.91 17.98 8.13
CA ALA A 386 17.33 18.04 8.48
C ALA A 386 18.19 17.32 7.44
N LYS A 387 19.43 17.73 7.28
CA LYS A 387 20.37 17.12 6.33
C LYS A 387 20.76 15.71 6.77
N VAL A 388 20.45 14.72 5.95
CA VAL A 388 20.86 13.33 6.19
C VAL A 388 22.22 13.08 5.55
N ASN A 389 23.17 12.55 6.32
CA ASN A 389 24.43 12.06 5.77
C ASN A 389 24.20 10.74 5.03
N LYS A 390 24.37 10.75 3.72
CA LYS A 390 24.08 9.61 2.84
C LYS A 390 24.89 8.36 3.23
N TYR A 391 26.16 8.51 3.52
CA TYR A 391 27.04 7.40 3.89
C TYR A 391 26.58 6.73 5.20
N HIS A 392 26.33 7.50 6.24
CA HIS A 392 25.86 6.97 7.52
C HIS A 392 24.47 6.31 7.38
N PHE A 393 23.59 6.89 6.58
CA PHE A 393 22.27 6.33 6.33
C PHE A 393 22.32 4.98 5.60
N GLU A 394 23.18 4.85 4.58
CA GLU A 394 23.35 3.57 3.86
C GLU A 394 24.00 2.50 4.75
N GLN A 395 24.99 2.86 5.56
CA GLN A 395 25.60 1.95 6.55
C GLN A 395 24.56 1.47 7.56
N TYR A 396 23.76 2.36 8.11
CA TYR A 396 22.69 2.03 9.03
C TYR A 396 21.68 1.06 8.41
N LYS A 397 21.24 1.32 7.18
CA LYS A 397 20.35 0.40 6.45
C LYS A 397 20.98 -0.96 6.23
N GLN A 398 22.26 -1.02 5.91
CA GLN A 398 22.99 -2.26 5.70
C GLN A 398 23.01 -3.07 7.02
N THR A 399 23.34 -2.44 8.13
CA THR A 399 23.32 -3.08 9.45
C THR A 399 21.95 -3.65 9.80
N ILE A 400 20.86 -2.86 9.59
CA ILE A 400 19.49 -3.36 9.80
C ILE A 400 19.19 -4.55 8.88
N ASN A 401 19.62 -4.51 7.65
CA ASN A 401 19.39 -5.61 6.71
C ASN A 401 20.07 -6.91 7.16
N GLU A 402 21.31 -6.82 7.62
CA GLU A 402 22.11 -7.98 8.02
C GLU A 402 21.70 -8.52 9.39
N GLU A 403 21.58 -7.65 10.39
CA GLU A 403 21.37 -8.07 11.76
C GLU A 403 19.91 -8.31 12.12
N ILE A 404 18.97 -7.65 11.43
CA ILE A 404 17.55 -7.67 11.80
C ILE A 404 16.69 -8.27 10.69
N ASN A 405 16.70 -7.70 9.47
CA ASN A 405 15.75 -8.09 8.43
C ASN A 405 15.96 -9.54 7.96
N LYS A 406 17.20 -9.95 7.71
CA LYS A 406 17.47 -11.31 7.22
C LYS A 406 17.11 -12.39 8.26
N PRO A 407 17.53 -12.30 9.54
CA PRO A 407 17.11 -13.24 10.58
C PRO A 407 15.58 -13.28 10.76
N LEU A 408 14.90 -12.14 10.74
CA LEU A 408 13.44 -12.09 10.83
C LEU A 408 12.77 -12.78 9.65
N LEU A 409 13.25 -12.57 8.42
CA LEU A 409 12.69 -13.24 7.24
C LEU A 409 12.87 -14.77 7.32
N GLN A 410 13.97 -15.25 7.85
CA GLN A 410 14.19 -16.68 8.06
C GLN A 410 13.20 -17.28 9.07
N GLN A 411 12.86 -16.54 10.13
CA GLN A 411 11.85 -16.95 11.10
C GLN A 411 10.42 -16.86 10.55
N LEU A 412 10.11 -15.80 9.78
CA LEU A 412 8.79 -15.60 9.19
C LEU A 412 8.46 -16.62 8.10
N TYR A 413 9.45 -16.93 7.29
CA TYR A 413 9.36 -17.79 6.12
C TYR A 413 10.43 -18.89 6.16
N PRO A 414 10.35 -19.87 7.08
CA PRO A 414 11.34 -20.95 7.13
C PRO A 414 11.50 -21.62 5.76
N THR A 415 12.72 -22.09 5.47
CA THR A 415 12.97 -22.92 4.28
C THR A 415 11.99 -24.09 4.22
N GLY A 416 11.40 -24.30 3.04
CA GLY A 416 10.34 -25.28 2.84
C GLY A 416 8.93 -24.73 2.96
N THR A 417 8.73 -23.49 3.47
CA THR A 417 7.41 -22.84 3.49
C THR A 417 6.86 -22.71 2.06
N ARG A 418 5.59 -23.03 1.90
CA ARG A 418 4.87 -22.93 0.61
C ARG A 418 4.13 -21.60 0.54
N LEU A 419 4.34 -20.86 -0.54
CA LEU A 419 3.59 -19.66 -0.89
C LEU A 419 2.72 -19.94 -2.11
N GLU A 420 1.42 -19.81 -1.94
CA GLU A 420 0.43 -19.96 -3.02
C GLU A 420 0.15 -18.60 -3.65
N GLU A 421 -0.33 -18.56 -4.89
CA GLU A 421 -0.71 -17.35 -5.62
C GLU A 421 0.38 -16.26 -5.63
N VAL A 422 1.62 -16.63 -5.90
CA VAL A 422 2.69 -15.66 -6.19
C VAL A 422 2.51 -15.20 -7.63
N ILE A 423 2.12 -13.95 -7.83
CA ILE A 423 1.91 -13.36 -9.17
C ILE A 423 3.26 -12.92 -9.72
N LEU A 424 3.61 -13.41 -10.90
CA LEU A 424 4.87 -13.09 -11.57
C LEU A 424 4.76 -11.74 -12.29
N GLU A 425 5.68 -10.80 -11.99
CA GLU A 425 5.56 -9.40 -12.40
C GLU A 425 6.73 -8.89 -13.23
N ALA A 426 7.94 -9.42 -13.06
CA ALA A 426 9.12 -8.93 -13.77
C ALA A 426 10.20 -10.01 -13.95
N VAL A 427 10.92 -9.94 -15.08
CA VAL A 427 12.14 -10.72 -15.31
C VAL A 427 13.34 -9.80 -15.14
N GLU A 428 14.29 -10.16 -14.26
CA GLU A 428 15.54 -9.44 -14.06
C GLU A 428 16.69 -10.45 -14.12
N GLY A 429 17.46 -10.41 -15.19
CA GLY A 429 18.55 -11.37 -15.44
C GLY A 429 18.05 -12.81 -15.56
N SER A 430 18.57 -13.70 -14.72
CA SER A 430 18.21 -15.12 -14.67
C SER A 430 17.07 -15.44 -13.70
N LEU A 431 16.43 -14.42 -13.11
CA LEU A 431 15.36 -14.57 -12.14
C LEU A 431 14.06 -13.96 -12.64
N THR A 432 12.95 -14.62 -12.37
CA THR A 432 11.62 -14.03 -12.46
C THR A 432 11.15 -13.65 -11.06
N PHE A 433 10.71 -12.42 -10.90
CA PHE A 433 10.23 -11.90 -9.63
C PHE A 433 8.71 -11.81 -9.61
N GLY A 434 8.16 -12.18 -8.46
CA GLY A 434 6.75 -12.04 -8.17
C GLY A 434 6.51 -11.78 -6.70
N ARG A 435 5.23 -11.69 -6.32
CA ARG A 435 4.79 -11.54 -4.93
C ARG A 435 3.37 -12.06 -4.74
N GLN A 436 3.03 -12.45 -3.52
CA GLN A 436 1.64 -12.61 -3.12
C GLN A 436 1.02 -11.22 -2.97
N LEU A 437 -0.26 -11.08 -3.31
CA LEU A 437 -0.96 -9.81 -3.07
C LEU A 437 -1.27 -9.64 -1.57
N GLY A 438 -1.32 -8.40 -1.11
CA GLY A 438 -1.61 -8.07 0.29
C GLY A 438 -0.80 -6.89 0.79
N SER A 439 -0.93 -6.55 2.06
CA SER A 439 -0.16 -5.48 2.69
C SER A 439 1.32 -5.82 2.74
N TYR A 440 2.16 -4.94 2.20
CA TYR A 440 3.62 -5.08 2.21
C TYR A 440 4.13 -6.44 1.73
N PRO A 441 3.79 -6.87 0.51
CA PRO A 441 4.14 -8.18 -0.01
C PRO A 441 5.65 -8.39 -0.09
N ILE A 442 6.10 -9.62 0.22
CA ILE A 442 7.51 -9.99 0.08
C ILE A 442 7.82 -10.26 -1.40
N ARG A 443 8.97 -9.78 -1.87
CA ARG A 443 9.48 -10.10 -3.19
C ARG A 443 10.04 -11.52 -3.21
N VAL A 444 9.56 -12.32 -4.14
CA VAL A 444 9.99 -13.71 -4.36
C VAL A 444 10.74 -13.79 -5.67
N GLY A 445 12.01 -14.19 -5.63
CA GLY A 445 12.80 -14.50 -6.82
C GLY A 445 12.68 -15.98 -7.15
N ILE A 446 12.35 -16.30 -8.40
CA ILE A 446 12.24 -17.67 -8.91
C ILE A 446 13.29 -17.83 -10.01
N PRO A 447 14.21 -18.80 -9.89
CA PRO A 447 15.19 -19.06 -10.95
C PRO A 447 14.52 -19.40 -12.28
N GLY A 448 15.13 -18.92 -13.38
CA GLY A 448 14.59 -19.08 -14.72
C GLY A 448 13.70 -17.91 -15.18
N GLN A 449 13.35 -17.94 -16.46
CA GLN A 449 12.42 -17.00 -17.07
C GLN A 449 11.04 -17.65 -17.19
N HIS A 450 10.06 -17.06 -16.53
CA HIS A 450 8.69 -17.57 -16.50
C HIS A 450 7.73 -16.54 -17.09
N PRO A 451 6.58 -16.97 -17.67
CA PRO A 451 5.53 -16.06 -18.14
C PRO A 451 5.03 -15.16 -17.02
N LEU A 452 4.86 -13.86 -17.32
CA LEU A 452 4.36 -12.87 -16.37
C LEU A 452 2.83 -12.87 -16.28
N GLY A 453 2.31 -12.29 -15.19
CA GLY A 453 0.86 -12.13 -14.97
C GLY A 453 0.12 -13.40 -14.53
N ILE A 454 0.84 -14.50 -14.30
CA ILE A 454 0.24 -15.77 -13.85
C ILE A 454 0.57 -16.06 -12.39
N PRO A 455 -0.37 -16.63 -11.63
CA PRO A 455 -0.12 -17.10 -10.27
C PRO A 455 0.65 -18.43 -10.30
N VAL A 456 1.65 -18.53 -9.44
CA VAL A 456 2.39 -19.77 -9.23
C VAL A 456 2.47 -20.08 -7.74
N THR A 457 2.64 -21.36 -7.41
CA THR A 457 3.00 -21.80 -6.07
C THR A 457 4.51 -22.01 -6.01
N VAL A 458 5.14 -21.49 -4.94
CA VAL A 458 6.57 -21.65 -4.74
C VAL A 458 6.88 -22.26 -3.36
N LYS A 459 7.97 -22.99 -3.27
CA LYS A 459 8.56 -23.48 -2.02
C LYS A 459 9.84 -22.70 -1.75
N ILE A 460 9.95 -22.08 -0.58
CA ILE A 460 11.08 -21.22 -0.21
C ILE A 460 12.32 -22.06 0.00
N VAL A 461 13.46 -21.59 -0.54
CA VAL A 461 14.75 -22.26 -0.50
C VAL A 461 15.87 -21.39 0.07
N ASP A 462 15.76 -20.04 -0.04
CA ASP A 462 16.78 -19.13 0.46
C ASP A 462 16.20 -17.74 0.80
N HIS A 463 16.97 -16.93 1.53
CA HIS A 463 16.58 -15.61 2.05
C HIS A 463 17.62 -14.55 1.74
N GLY A 464 17.18 -13.48 1.09
CA GLY A 464 17.89 -12.20 1.05
C GLY A 464 17.54 -11.32 2.26
N TYR A 465 17.87 -10.03 2.16
CA TYR A 465 17.54 -9.07 3.23
C TYR A 465 16.07 -8.56 3.17
N ARG A 466 15.48 -8.50 1.99
CA ARG A 466 14.13 -7.98 1.73
C ARG A 466 13.39 -8.79 0.67
N SER A 467 13.88 -9.96 0.35
CA SER A 467 13.34 -10.89 -0.62
C SER A 467 13.64 -12.31 -0.21
N ILE A 468 12.92 -13.25 -0.77
CA ILE A 468 13.14 -14.67 -0.62
C ILE A 468 13.35 -15.29 -1.99
N THR A 469 14.03 -16.44 -2.03
CA THR A 469 14.15 -17.26 -3.22
C THR A 469 13.26 -18.48 -3.09
N GLY A 470 12.48 -18.77 -4.10
CA GLY A 470 11.59 -19.91 -4.14
C GLY A 470 11.74 -20.74 -5.40
N ILE A 471 11.37 -22.01 -5.33
CA ILE A 471 11.28 -22.91 -6.48
C ILE A 471 9.80 -23.16 -6.77
N LYS A 472 9.42 -23.05 -8.03
CA LYS A 472 8.05 -23.32 -8.49
C LYS A 472 7.64 -24.76 -8.15
N THR A 473 6.41 -24.95 -7.69
CA THR A 473 5.85 -26.28 -7.38
C THR A 473 4.53 -26.49 -8.11
N PRO A 474 4.27 -27.70 -8.67
CA PRO A 474 5.16 -28.85 -8.67
C PRO A 474 6.46 -28.58 -9.46
N PHE A 475 7.57 -29.19 -8.98
CA PHE A 475 8.86 -29.07 -9.65
C PHE A 475 9.00 -30.22 -10.66
N LEU A 476 9.05 -29.86 -11.93
CA LEU A 476 9.16 -30.85 -13.02
C LEU A 476 10.64 -31.02 -13.41
N LEU A 477 11.27 -32.06 -12.88
CA LEU A 477 12.70 -32.31 -13.04
C LEU A 477 13.14 -32.30 -14.52
N ASN A 478 12.34 -32.93 -15.40
CA ASN A 478 12.65 -33.05 -16.84
C ASN A 478 12.47 -31.73 -17.62
N GLN A 479 11.79 -30.72 -17.04
CA GLN A 479 11.60 -29.42 -17.67
C GLN A 479 12.45 -28.32 -17.01
N ALA A 480 13.08 -28.61 -15.87
CA ALA A 480 13.81 -27.63 -15.10
C ALA A 480 15.07 -27.14 -15.86
N SER A 481 15.32 -25.84 -15.84
CA SER A 481 16.59 -25.26 -16.30
C SER A 481 17.75 -25.62 -15.36
N ILE A 482 18.97 -25.45 -15.81
CA ILE A 482 20.16 -25.63 -14.94
C ILE A 482 20.08 -24.70 -13.73
N ALA A 483 19.64 -23.45 -13.91
CA ALA A 483 19.49 -22.48 -12.83
C ALA A 483 18.47 -22.92 -11.78
N GLU A 484 17.35 -23.49 -12.19
CA GLU A 484 16.34 -24.05 -11.27
C GLU A 484 16.90 -25.27 -10.51
N LEU A 485 17.64 -26.16 -11.18
CA LEU A 485 18.28 -27.30 -10.54
C LEU A 485 19.35 -26.85 -9.52
N GLU A 486 20.20 -25.89 -9.86
CA GLU A 486 21.24 -25.33 -8.99
C GLU A 486 20.64 -24.65 -7.73
N SER A 487 19.41 -24.17 -7.82
CA SER A 487 18.71 -23.51 -6.70
C SER A 487 18.15 -24.49 -5.64
N ILE A 488 18.12 -25.79 -5.95
CA ILE A 488 17.66 -26.82 -5.01
C ILE A 488 18.69 -26.97 -3.89
N PRO A 489 18.31 -26.79 -2.61
CA PRO A 489 19.22 -26.97 -1.48
C PRO A 489 19.91 -28.34 -1.50
N GLY A 490 21.23 -28.34 -1.41
CA GLY A 490 22.05 -29.57 -1.44
C GLY A 490 22.36 -30.12 -2.84
N LEU A 491 21.81 -29.51 -3.91
CA LEU A 491 22.11 -29.86 -5.28
C LEU A 491 23.16 -28.89 -5.83
N GLY A 492 24.44 -29.21 -5.67
CA GLY A 492 25.52 -28.38 -6.20
C GLY A 492 25.60 -28.40 -7.72
N LYS A 493 26.30 -27.42 -8.31
CA LYS A 493 26.41 -27.16 -9.75
C LYS A 493 26.74 -28.40 -10.58
N LYS A 494 27.72 -29.23 -10.16
CA LYS A 494 28.08 -30.45 -10.87
C LYS A 494 26.93 -31.48 -10.93
N ARG A 495 26.16 -31.62 -9.83
CA ARG A 495 25.02 -32.54 -9.79
C ARG A 495 23.87 -32.00 -10.65
N ALA A 496 23.62 -30.70 -10.61
CA ALA A 496 22.59 -30.03 -11.45
C ALA A 496 22.88 -30.26 -12.94
N GLN A 497 24.12 -30.04 -13.38
CA GLN A 497 24.54 -30.30 -14.75
C GLN A 497 24.40 -31.76 -15.14
N ARG A 498 24.79 -32.71 -14.27
CA ARG A 498 24.62 -34.13 -14.52
C ARG A 498 23.14 -34.53 -14.67
N ILE A 499 22.26 -34.02 -13.82
CA ILE A 499 20.83 -34.26 -13.93
C ILE A 499 20.31 -33.66 -15.25
N PHE A 500 20.70 -32.43 -15.57
CA PHE A 500 20.28 -31.77 -16.79
C PHE A 500 20.63 -32.55 -18.07
N LEU A 501 21.84 -33.10 -18.11
CA LEU A 501 22.34 -33.86 -19.28
C LEU A 501 21.77 -35.27 -19.40
N ASN A 502 21.37 -35.89 -18.28
CA ASN A 502 20.91 -37.30 -18.26
C ASN A 502 19.40 -37.46 -18.06
N ARG A 503 18.62 -36.40 -18.16
CA ARG A 503 17.16 -36.50 -18.13
C ARG A 503 16.63 -36.97 -19.49
N THR A 504 15.74 -37.89 -19.48
CA THR A 504 15.02 -38.42 -20.66
C THR A 504 13.70 -37.69 -20.88
#